data_fbc0ecfe6fdef6fafafa9bdf1a82ce98
#
_entry.id   fbc0ecfe6fdef6fafafa9bdf1a82ce98
#
_cell.length_a   1.000
_cell.length_b   1.000
_cell.length_c   1.000
_cell.angle_alpha   90.00
_cell.angle_beta   90.00
_cell.angle_gamma   90.00
#
_symmetry.space_group_name_H-M   'P 1'
#
loop_
_entity.id
_entity.type
_entity.pdbx_description
1 polymer ?
#
loop_
_entity_poly.entity_id
_entity_poly.type
_entity_poly.pdbx_seq_one_letter_code
_entity_poly.pdbx_strand_id
1 'polypeptide(L)'
;MIDFHQRILITGFGVVAQATLTMLLKHLRVPLRNITVIDFADREEALRPWINKGLRFVRERITPLNLPRLLSTHVGPGGLIVDLAWSIDCFDILSWAHDNGVLYVNASLESWDPVSDMHSKSSLEKSLYARYQKLLPLTEQWQNTTTAVIDHGPIRVWCRISSNRD
;
A
#
# COMPACT_ATOMS: atom_id res chain seq x y z
N MET A 1 3.99 -16.52 -14.87
CA MET A 1 4.79 -15.73 -13.92
C MET A 1 5.17 -14.44 -14.63
N ILE A 2 4.91 -13.29 -14.02
CA ILE A 2 5.15 -11.96 -14.61
C ILE A 2 6.50 -11.47 -14.10
N ASP A 3 7.36 -10.98 -15.00
CA ASP A 3 8.63 -10.37 -14.60
C ASP A 3 8.37 -8.95 -14.04
N PHE A 4 8.88 -8.70 -12.83
CA PHE A 4 8.76 -7.41 -12.15
C PHE A 4 10.15 -7.00 -11.64
N HIS A 5 10.73 -5.98 -12.26
CA HIS A 5 12.10 -5.56 -11.98
C HIS A 5 12.22 -4.37 -11.04
N GLN A 6 11.11 -3.71 -10.78
CA GLN A 6 11.05 -2.54 -9.91
C GLN A 6 11.01 -2.91 -8.43
N ARG A 7 11.06 -1.89 -7.57
CA ARG A 7 10.98 -2.08 -6.12
C ARG A 7 9.56 -2.35 -5.68
N ILE A 8 9.41 -3.20 -4.67
CA ILE A 8 8.14 -3.46 -3.99
C ILE A 8 8.30 -3.07 -2.52
N LEU A 9 7.41 -2.23 -2.04
CA LEU A 9 7.30 -1.88 -0.64
C LEU A 9 6.05 -2.51 -0.05
N ILE A 10 6.20 -3.28 1.03
CA ILE A 10 5.08 -3.83 1.80
C ILE A 10 5.04 -3.09 3.13
N THR A 11 3.93 -2.42 3.43
CA THR A 11 3.69 -1.76 4.72
C THR A 11 2.83 -2.65 5.60
N GLY A 12 3.32 -2.92 6.82
CA GLY A 12 2.70 -3.89 7.74
C GLY A 12 3.01 -5.34 7.37
N PHE A 13 3.36 -6.15 8.38
CA PHE A 13 3.65 -7.59 8.17
C PHE A 13 2.88 -8.46 9.16
N GLY A 14 1.55 -8.35 9.12
CA GLY A 14 0.62 -9.24 9.80
C GLY A 14 0.36 -10.53 9.03
N VAL A 15 -0.66 -11.28 9.44
CA VAL A 15 -1.04 -12.58 8.83
C VAL A 15 -1.37 -12.41 7.34
N VAL A 16 -2.10 -11.35 6.98
CA VAL A 16 -2.45 -11.05 5.59
C VAL A 16 -1.20 -10.82 4.75
N ALA A 17 -0.23 -10.05 5.26
CA ALA A 17 1.00 -9.76 4.53
C ALA A 17 1.87 -11.00 4.32
N GLN A 18 1.90 -11.93 5.27
CA GLN A 18 2.61 -13.21 5.14
C GLN A 18 2.04 -14.05 3.97
N ALA A 19 0.71 -14.15 3.91
CA ALA A 19 0.03 -14.83 2.80
C ALA A 19 0.27 -14.08 1.48
N THR A 20 0.14 -12.76 1.48
CA THR A 20 0.35 -11.91 0.30
C THR A 20 1.77 -12.01 -0.25
N LEU A 21 2.80 -11.95 0.60
CA LEU A 21 4.20 -12.11 0.17
C LEU A 21 4.42 -13.47 -0.51
N THR A 22 3.87 -14.54 0.08
CA THR A 22 3.97 -15.88 -0.49
C THR A 22 3.29 -15.97 -1.86
N MET A 23 2.09 -15.40 -2.00
CA MET A 23 1.36 -15.37 -3.26
C MET A 23 2.04 -14.47 -4.30
N LEU A 24 2.55 -13.33 -3.89
CA LEU A 24 3.29 -12.40 -4.74
C LEU A 24 4.51 -13.09 -5.37
N LEU A 25 5.32 -13.79 -4.57
CA LEU A 25 6.49 -14.53 -5.03
C LEU A 25 6.16 -15.75 -5.89
N LYS A 26 4.94 -16.29 -5.77
CA LYS A 26 4.45 -17.37 -6.66
C LYS A 26 4.08 -16.85 -8.05
N HIS A 27 3.60 -15.61 -8.16
CA HIS A 27 3.07 -15.06 -9.41
C HIS A 27 4.01 -14.06 -10.09
N LEU A 28 4.87 -13.37 -9.31
CA LEU A 28 5.84 -12.42 -9.81
C LEU A 28 7.26 -12.99 -9.73
N ARG A 29 8.01 -12.80 -10.80
CA ARG A 29 9.45 -13.01 -10.79
C ARG A 29 10.12 -11.68 -10.42
N VAL A 30 10.43 -11.51 -9.15
CA VAL A 30 11.05 -10.30 -8.60
C VAL A 30 12.27 -10.69 -7.75
N PRO A 31 13.42 -10.01 -7.91
CA PRO A 31 14.57 -10.23 -7.02
C PRO A 31 14.20 -9.83 -5.58
N LEU A 32 14.45 -10.70 -4.60
CA LEU A 32 14.08 -10.42 -3.20
C LEU A 32 14.75 -9.14 -2.65
N ARG A 33 15.95 -8.77 -3.15
CA ARG A 33 16.59 -7.48 -2.81
C ARG A 33 15.79 -6.24 -3.23
N ASN A 34 14.83 -6.40 -4.13
CA ASN A 34 13.91 -5.33 -4.55
C ASN A 34 12.67 -5.23 -3.67
N ILE A 35 12.50 -6.15 -2.70
CA ILE A 35 11.36 -6.15 -1.79
C ILE A 35 11.82 -5.60 -0.44
N THR A 36 11.11 -4.58 0.03
CA THR A 36 11.26 -4.03 1.39
C THR A 36 9.96 -4.21 2.16
N VAL A 37 10.06 -4.67 3.39
CA VAL A 37 8.94 -4.75 4.33
C VAL A 37 9.19 -3.75 5.46
N ILE A 38 8.21 -2.91 5.77
CA ILE A 38 8.24 -1.99 6.92
C ILE A 38 7.16 -2.40 7.91
N ASP A 39 7.54 -2.60 9.17
CA ASP A 39 6.60 -2.83 10.28
C ASP A 39 7.14 -2.16 11.55
N PHE A 40 6.29 -1.66 12.42
CA PHE A 40 6.70 -1.11 13.72
C PHE A 40 7.09 -2.20 14.71
N ALA A 41 6.50 -3.37 14.59
CA ALA A 41 6.82 -4.53 15.41
C ALA A 41 8.01 -5.30 14.84
N ASP A 42 8.70 -6.03 15.70
CA ASP A 42 9.76 -6.93 15.26
C ASP A 42 9.16 -8.12 14.48
N ARG A 43 9.51 -8.22 13.20
CA ARG A 43 9.09 -9.29 12.30
C ARG A 43 10.27 -10.06 11.73
N GLU A 44 11.47 -9.82 12.24
CA GLU A 44 12.70 -10.38 11.68
C GLU A 44 12.68 -11.90 11.64
N GLU A 45 12.23 -12.54 12.72
CA GLU A 45 12.14 -14.00 12.76
C GLU A 45 11.17 -14.57 11.72
N ALA A 46 9.97 -13.96 11.61
CA ALA A 46 8.98 -14.36 10.61
C ALA A 46 9.45 -14.13 9.18
N LEU A 47 10.29 -13.11 8.95
CA LEU A 47 10.85 -12.77 7.65
C LEU A 47 12.17 -13.45 7.36
N ARG A 48 12.80 -14.12 8.31
CA ARG A 48 14.15 -14.71 8.18
C ARG A 48 14.37 -15.54 6.91
N PRO A 49 13.42 -16.40 6.47
CA PRO A 49 13.61 -17.18 5.25
C PRO A 49 13.81 -16.35 3.98
N TRP A 50 13.24 -15.14 3.95
CA TRP A 50 13.35 -14.20 2.82
C TRP A 50 14.49 -13.20 3.01
N ILE A 51 14.76 -12.76 4.25
CA ILE A 51 15.90 -11.89 4.59
C ILE A 51 17.21 -12.57 4.20
N ASN A 52 17.37 -13.84 4.50
CA ASN A 52 18.55 -14.63 4.13
C ASN A 52 18.75 -14.74 2.61
N LYS A 53 17.71 -14.43 1.83
CA LYS A 53 17.75 -14.41 0.35
C LYS A 53 17.76 -13.00 -0.23
N GLY A 54 17.90 -11.98 0.62
CA GLY A 54 18.09 -10.59 0.22
C GLY A 54 16.91 -9.64 0.41
N LEU A 55 15.75 -10.10 0.92
CA LEU A 55 14.65 -9.20 1.29
C LEU A 55 15.12 -8.24 2.39
N ARG A 56 14.67 -6.98 2.33
CA ARG A 56 14.97 -5.98 3.34
C ARG A 56 13.82 -5.85 4.33
N PHE A 57 14.14 -5.87 5.61
CA PHE A 57 13.21 -5.54 6.68
C PHE A 57 13.64 -4.24 7.36
N VAL A 58 12.69 -3.35 7.58
CA VAL A 58 12.87 -2.07 8.28
C VAL A 58 11.90 -2.02 9.44
N ARG A 59 12.43 -2.02 10.66
CA ARG A 59 11.62 -1.85 11.86
C ARG A 59 11.45 -0.37 12.14
N GLU A 60 10.37 0.22 11.65
CA GLU A 60 10.05 1.63 11.86
C GLU A 60 8.54 1.84 11.87
N ARG A 61 8.07 2.70 12.79
CA ARG A 61 6.67 3.13 12.80
C ARG A 61 6.47 4.21 11.76
N ILE A 62 5.54 3.97 10.84
CA ILE A 62 5.12 4.97 9.85
C ILE A 62 4.22 5.99 10.55
N THR A 63 4.50 7.27 10.31
CA THR A 63 3.77 8.41 10.84
C THR A 63 3.55 9.44 9.72
N PRO A 64 2.62 10.41 9.85
CA PRO A 64 2.46 11.46 8.83
C PRO A 64 3.76 12.21 8.53
N LEU A 65 4.62 12.38 9.54
CA LEU A 65 5.86 13.15 9.39
C LEU A 65 6.95 12.40 8.60
N ASN A 66 7.05 11.08 8.75
CA ASN A 66 8.11 10.31 8.10
C ASN A 66 7.64 9.55 6.84
N LEU A 67 6.33 9.52 6.57
CA LEU A 67 5.74 8.79 5.44
C LEU A 67 6.41 9.15 4.10
N PRO A 68 6.50 10.43 3.67
CA PRO A 68 7.10 10.75 2.37
C PRO A 68 8.55 10.29 2.24
N ARG A 69 9.34 10.42 3.31
CA ARG A 69 10.72 9.96 3.37
C ARG A 69 10.82 8.45 3.22
N LEU A 70 10.00 7.71 3.96
CA LEU A 70 10.01 6.24 3.91
C LEU A 70 9.61 5.73 2.51
N LEU A 71 8.54 6.29 1.94
CA LEU A 71 8.10 5.90 0.61
C LEU A 71 9.19 6.18 -0.43
N SER A 72 9.74 7.39 -0.50
CA SER A 72 10.78 7.77 -1.47
C SER A 72 12.08 6.97 -1.30
N THR A 73 12.41 6.53 -0.08
CA THR A 73 13.60 5.72 0.17
C THR A 73 13.46 4.29 -0.38
N HIS A 74 12.26 3.70 -0.26
CA HIS A 74 12.08 2.27 -0.47
C HIS A 74 11.38 1.91 -1.78
N VAL A 75 10.66 2.83 -2.40
CA VAL A 75 9.99 2.62 -3.68
C VAL A 75 10.21 3.83 -4.59
N GLY A 76 10.03 3.67 -5.89
CA GLY A 76 10.17 4.74 -6.88
C GLY A 76 9.29 4.48 -8.09
N PRO A 77 9.37 5.30 -9.15
CA PRO A 77 8.52 5.22 -10.32
C PRO A 77 8.47 3.81 -10.92
N GLY A 78 7.28 3.35 -11.27
CA GLY A 78 7.03 1.99 -11.75
C GLY A 78 7.07 0.91 -10.66
N GLY A 79 7.45 1.25 -9.43
CA GLY A 79 7.41 0.34 -8.28
C GLY A 79 5.99 0.05 -7.79
N LEU A 80 5.89 -0.79 -6.78
CA LEU A 80 4.61 -1.23 -6.20
C LEU A 80 4.61 -1.04 -4.69
N ILE A 81 3.58 -0.41 -4.17
CA ILE A 81 3.26 -0.40 -2.73
C ILE A 81 2.12 -1.39 -2.48
N VAL A 82 2.35 -2.33 -1.57
CA VAL A 82 1.34 -3.24 -1.02
C VAL A 82 1.07 -2.81 0.40
N ASP A 83 -0.02 -2.07 0.59
CA ASP A 83 -0.36 -1.46 1.87
C ASP A 83 -1.30 -2.36 2.67
N LEU A 84 -0.74 -2.97 3.72
CA LEU A 84 -1.42 -3.89 4.62
C LEU A 84 -1.25 -3.44 6.08
N ALA A 85 -0.82 -2.21 6.27
CA ALA A 85 -0.65 -1.62 7.60
C ALA A 85 -1.99 -1.16 8.16
N TRP A 86 -2.07 -1.17 9.49
CA TRP A 86 -3.19 -0.61 10.23
C TRP A 86 -2.83 0.79 10.77
N SER A 87 -3.84 1.67 10.88
CA SER A 87 -3.68 3.04 11.38
C SER A 87 -2.70 3.90 10.56
N ILE A 88 -2.69 3.72 9.25
CA ILE A 88 -2.02 4.62 8.31
C ILE A 88 -3.08 5.10 7.31
N ASP A 89 -3.15 6.41 7.06
CA ASP A 89 -4.14 6.92 6.12
C ASP A 89 -3.80 6.48 4.69
N CYS A 90 -4.71 5.69 4.11
CA CYS A 90 -4.52 5.15 2.77
C CYS A 90 -4.54 6.24 1.69
N PHE A 91 -5.20 7.39 1.92
CA PHE A 91 -5.24 8.48 0.95
C PHE A 91 -3.90 9.21 0.85
N ASP A 92 -3.17 9.32 1.96
CA ASP A 92 -1.83 9.92 1.95
C ASP A 92 -0.85 9.03 1.15
N ILE A 93 -0.90 7.72 1.34
CA ILE A 93 -0.06 6.79 0.57
C ILE A 93 -0.48 6.78 -0.90
N LEU A 94 -1.78 6.72 -1.17
CA LEU A 94 -2.33 6.67 -2.51
C LEU A 94 -1.99 7.93 -3.31
N SER A 95 -2.18 9.13 -2.72
CA SER A 95 -1.84 10.40 -3.35
C SER A 95 -0.35 10.48 -3.65
N TRP A 96 0.49 10.11 -2.68
CA TRP A 96 1.93 10.06 -2.89
C TRP A 96 2.30 9.09 -4.02
N ALA A 97 1.71 7.89 -4.05
CA ALA A 97 1.97 6.89 -5.07
C ALA A 97 1.57 7.40 -6.47
N HIS A 98 0.40 8.04 -6.59
CA HIS A 98 -0.05 8.67 -7.83
C HIS A 98 0.96 9.72 -8.31
N ASP A 99 1.35 10.66 -7.45
CA ASP A 99 2.23 11.77 -7.81
C ASP A 99 3.64 11.32 -8.20
N ASN A 100 4.06 10.15 -7.72
CA ASN A 100 5.39 9.59 -7.96
C ASN A 100 5.40 8.43 -8.97
N GLY A 101 4.28 8.16 -9.66
CA GLY A 101 4.21 7.11 -10.68
C GLY A 101 4.42 5.70 -10.12
N VAL A 102 3.94 5.44 -8.90
CA VAL A 102 4.04 4.16 -8.18
C VAL A 102 2.70 3.44 -8.21
N LEU A 103 2.72 2.14 -8.44
CA LEU A 103 1.54 1.29 -8.33
C LEU A 103 1.16 1.12 -6.86
N TYR A 104 -0.13 1.12 -6.56
CA TYR A 104 -0.62 0.97 -5.20
C TYR A 104 -1.73 -0.07 -5.11
N VAL A 105 -1.65 -0.91 -4.09
CA VAL A 105 -2.72 -1.85 -3.73
C VAL A 105 -2.84 -1.92 -2.21
N ASN A 106 -4.06 -1.91 -1.71
CA ASN A 106 -4.33 -2.12 -0.30
C ASN A 106 -5.53 -3.03 -0.06
N ALA A 107 -5.72 -3.45 1.17
CA ALA A 107 -6.82 -4.30 1.59
C ALA A 107 -7.84 -3.56 2.48
N SER A 108 -7.63 -2.26 2.78
CA SER A 108 -8.45 -1.54 3.76
C SER A 108 -8.33 -0.02 3.58
N LEU A 109 -9.43 0.70 3.81
CA LEU A 109 -9.45 2.17 3.85
C LEU A 109 -9.13 2.66 5.27
N GLU A 110 -7.88 2.57 5.67
CA GLU A 110 -7.42 3.00 7.00
C GLU A 110 -7.26 4.52 7.14
N SER A 111 -7.24 5.01 8.38
CA SER A 111 -6.91 6.38 8.77
C SER A 111 -5.85 6.40 9.85
N TRP A 112 -5.18 7.58 10.04
CA TRP A 112 -4.12 7.74 11.04
C TRP A 112 -4.56 7.45 12.47
N ASP A 113 -5.80 7.82 12.82
CA ASP A 113 -6.35 7.61 14.15
C ASP A 113 -7.80 7.13 14.07
N PRO A 114 -8.01 5.84 13.80
CA PRO A 114 -9.37 5.29 13.73
C PRO A 114 -10.11 5.34 15.05
N VAL A 115 -9.41 5.44 16.20
CA VAL A 115 -10.03 5.45 17.53
C VAL A 115 -10.60 6.82 17.88
N SER A 116 -9.86 7.91 17.62
CA SER A 116 -10.38 9.27 17.83
C SER A 116 -11.56 9.56 16.89
N ASP A 117 -11.49 9.06 15.67
CA ASP A 117 -12.57 9.11 14.70
C ASP A 117 -13.85 8.41 15.22
N MET A 118 -13.69 7.32 15.98
CA MET A 118 -14.83 6.59 16.57
C MET A 118 -15.61 7.40 17.61
N HIS A 119 -15.01 8.32 18.28
CA HIS A 119 -15.67 9.12 19.32
C HIS A 119 -16.26 10.45 18.82
N SER A 120 -15.70 11.00 17.74
CA SER A 120 -16.03 12.33 17.24
C SER A 120 -17.00 12.35 16.06
N LYS A 121 -17.16 11.25 15.33
CA LYS A 121 -17.95 11.19 14.09
C LYS A 121 -19.26 10.42 14.27
N SER A 122 -20.26 10.77 13.49
CA SER A 122 -21.52 10.03 13.39
C SER A 122 -21.30 8.64 12.75
N SER A 123 -22.25 7.73 12.93
CA SER A 123 -22.16 6.38 12.33
C SER A 123 -22.04 6.40 10.80
N LEU A 124 -22.64 7.39 10.15
CA LEU A 124 -22.55 7.54 8.69
C LEU A 124 -21.15 8.01 8.27
N GLU A 125 -20.57 8.98 8.98
CA GLU A 125 -19.21 9.48 8.71
C GLU A 125 -18.11 8.46 8.98
N LYS A 126 -18.38 7.47 9.83
CA LYS A 126 -17.51 6.31 10.10
C LYS A 126 -17.60 5.23 9.05
N SER A 127 -18.62 5.28 8.20
CA SER A 127 -18.85 4.24 7.21
C SER A 127 -17.79 4.28 6.12
N LEU A 128 -17.48 3.13 5.57
CA LEU A 128 -16.63 2.99 4.39
C LEU A 128 -17.17 3.80 3.20
N TYR A 129 -18.49 3.92 3.10
CA TYR A 129 -19.15 4.73 2.07
C TYR A 129 -18.73 6.20 2.15
N ALA A 130 -18.67 6.78 3.35
CA ALA A 130 -18.21 8.16 3.52
C ALA A 130 -16.73 8.34 3.12
N ARG A 131 -15.90 7.32 3.31
CA ARG A 131 -14.51 7.33 2.85
C ARG A 131 -14.41 7.21 1.33
N TYR A 132 -15.23 6.36 0.71
CA TYR A 132 -15.33 6.28 -0.75
C TYR A 132 -15.79 7.60 -1.37
N GLN A 133 -16.75 8.28 -0.75
CA GLN A 133 -17.19 9.60 -1.23
C GLN A 133 -16.08 10.66 -1.20
N LYS A 134 -15.09 10.53 -0.31
CA LYS A 134 -13.90 11.39 -0.32
C LYS A 134 -12.88 10.97 -1.37
N LEU A 135 -12.79 9.67 -1.63
CA LEU A 135 -11.84 9.12 -2.58
C LEU A 135 -12.20 9.47 -4.03
N LEU A 136 -13.49 9.39 -4.39
CA LEU A 136 -13.95 9.61 -5.76
C LEU A 136 -13.54 10.99 -6.32
N PRO A 137 -13.82 12.13 -5.64
CA PRO A 137 -13.41 13.44 -6.15
C PRO A 137 -11.90 13.61 -6.24
N LEU A 138 -11.13 12.92 -5.37
CA LEU A 138 -9.69 12.94 -5.42
C LEU A 138 -9.18 12.26 -6.70
N THR A 139 -9.73 11.09 -7.02
CA THR A 139 -9.29 10.29 -8.18
C THR A 139 -9.83 10.84 -9.51
N GLU A 140 -10.97 11.52 -9.52
CA GLU A 140 -11.52 12.16 -10.72
C GLU A 140 -10.64 13.28 -11.27
N GLN A 141 -9.84 13.91 -10.42
CA GLN A 141 -8.91 14.98 -10.80
C GLN A 141 -7.61 14.45 -11.40
N TRP A 142 -7.34 13.16 -11.30
CA TRP A 142 -6.11 12.56 -11.78
C TRP A 142 -6.14 12.32 -13.28
N GLN A 143 -5.27 13.03 -14.01
CA GLN A 143 -5.21 12.95 -15.48
C GLN A 143 -4.27 11.83 -15.96
N ASN A 144 -3.24 11.48 -15.19
CA ASN A 144 -2.29 10.43 -15.52
C ASN A 144 -2.42 9.30 -14.50
N THR A 145 -2.90 8.16 -14.95
CA THR A 145 -3.27 7.07 -14.06
C THR A 145 -2.14 6.09 -13.85
N THR A 146 -1.52 6.16 -12.68
CA THR A 146 -0.91 4.98 -12.07
C THR A 146 -2.04 4.11 -11.54
N THR A 147 -1.98 2.80 -11.77
CA THR A 147 -3.03 1.89 -11.31
C THR A 147 -3.05 1.82 -9.80
N ALA A 148 -4.15 2.18 -9.19
CA ALA A 148 -4.42 1.89 -7.79
C ALA A 148 -5.60 0.91 -7.70
N VAL A 149 -5.42 -0.14 -6.90
CA VAL A 149 -6.48 -1.09 -6.56
C VAL A 149 -6.69 -1.02 -5.06
N ILE A 150 -7.88 -0.58 -4.68
CA ILE A 150 -8.34 -0.62 -3.31
C ILE A 150 -9.36 -1.75 -3.24
N ASP A 151 -8.98 -2.86 -2.64
CA ASP A 151 -9.88 -4.00 -2.45
C ASP A 151 -10.40 -4.01 -1.02
N HIS A 152 -11.68 -3.71 -0.86
CA HIS A 152 -12.34 -3.76 0.42
C HIS A 152 -13.65 -4.53 0.32
N GLY A 153 -13.56 -5.85 0.39
CA GLY A 153 -14.73 -6.73 0.36
C GLY A 153 -15.59 -6.59 -0.91
N PRO A 154 -16.93 -6.45 -0.80
CA PRO A 154 -17.81 -6.46 -1.94
C PRO A 154 -17.75 -5.20 -2.83
N ILE A 155 -17.05 -4.17 -2.39
CA ILE A 155 -16.94 -2.91 -3.13
C ILE A 155 -15.55 -2.82 -3.75
N ARG A 156 -15.46 -3.00 -5.07
CA ARG A 156 -14.23 -2.82 -5.83
C ARG A 156 -14.22 -1.44 -6.46
N VAL A 157 -13.28 -0.60 -6.06
CA VAL A 157 -13.00 0.65 -6.78
C VAL A 157 -11.85 0.40 -7.74
N TRP A 158 -12.17 0.38 -9.02
CA TRP A 158 -11.19 0.34 -10.09
C TRP A 158 -10.85 1.77 -10.48
N CYS A 159 -9.68 2.26 -10.16
CA CYS A 159 -9.14 3.42 -10.85
C CYS A 159 -8.72 2.98 -12.26
N ARG A 160 -9.36 3.53 -13.26
CA ARG A 160 -9.25 3.11 -14.66
C ARG A 160 -7.81 3.28 -15.16
N ILE A 161 -7.24 2.20 -15.66
CA ILE A 161 -6.06 2.27 -16.52
C ILE A 161 -6.52 2.79 -17.88
N SER A 162 -6.16 3.99 -18.27
CA SER A 162 -6.20 4.35 -19.68
C SER A 162 -4.92 3.80 -20.32
N SER A 163 -5.01 2.62 -20.90
CA SER A 163 -3.99 2.19 -21.84
C SER A 163 -4.19 3.00 -23.13
N ASN A 164 -3.47 4.09 -23.31
CA ASN A 164 -3.16 4.52 -24.64
C ASN A 164 -2.19 3.50 -25.23
N ARG A 165 -2.73 2.58 -26.01
CA ARG A 165 -1.95 1.91 -27.06
C ARG A 165 -2.17 2.75 -28.30
N ASP A 166 -1.18 3.56 -28.64
CA ASP A 166 -0.91 3.92 -30.01
C ASP A 166 -0.01 2.84 -30.64
#